data_6009a1560d35ca5ed63224daa4d2574d
#
_entry.id   6009a1560d35ca5ed63224daa4d2574d
#
_cell.length_a   1.000
_cell.length_b   1.000
_cell.length_c   1.000
_cell.angle_alpha   90.00
_cell.angle_beta   90.00
_cell.angle_gamma   90.00
#
_symmetry.space_group_name_H-M   'P 1'
#
loop_
_entity.id
_entity.type
_entity.pdbx_description
1 polymer ?
#
loop_
_entity_poly.entity_id
_entity_poly.type
_entity_poly.pdbx_seq_one_letter_code
_entity_poly.pdbx_strand_id
1 'polypeptide(L)' 'MPTGTVKWFNSTKGFGFIQPDNGGPDVFVHISAVERAGLSALADGQKINYEIEQDRRTGKSSAGSLSKAG' A
#
# COMPACT_ATOMS: atom_id res chain seq x y z
N MET A 1 -4.17 -9.30 8.77
CA MET A 1 -3.56 -8.35 7.82
C MET A 1 -2.54 -7.47 8.54
N PRO A 2 -1.34 -7.34 8.01
CA PRO A 2 -0.40 -6.40 8.59
C PRO A 2 -0.92 -4.96 8.46
N THR A 3 -0.46 -4.11 9.34
CA THR A 3 -0.81 -2.69 9.35
C THR A 3 0.43 -1.87 9.12
N GLY A 4 0.30 -0.78 8.38
CA GLY A 4 1.39 0.14 8.14
C GLY A 4 0.91 1.57 8.05
N THR A 5 1.86 2.46 7.87
CA THR A 5 1.59 3.89 7.72
C THR A 5 2.00 4.32 6.31
N VAL A 6 1.11 5.00 5.61
CA VAL A 6 1.42 5.52 4.27
C VAL A 6 2.52 6.58 4.41
N LYS A 7 3.67 6.36 3.77
CA LYS A 7 4.75 7.34 3.74
C LYS A 7 4.39 8.48 2.80
N TRP A 8 3.97 8.14 1.60
CA TRP A 8 3.46 9.08 0.62
C TRP A 8 2.72 8.32 -0.47
N PHE A 9 1.85 9.02 -1.16
CA PHE A 9 1.14 8.44 -2.31
C PHE A 9 0.92 9.54 -3.33
N ASN A 10 1.20 9.22 -4.60
CA ASN A 10 1.03 10.17 -5.70
C ASN A 10 0.02 9.58 -6.69
N SER A 11 -1.21 10.11 -6.66
CA SER A 11 -2.29 9.60 -7.52
C SER A 11 -2.04 9.91 -8.99
N THR A 12 -1.29 10.96 -9.30
CA THR A 12 -0.96 11.32 -10.68
C THR A 12 0.01 10.30 -11.27
N LYS A 13 1.02 9.89 -10.51
CA LYS A 13 1.95 8.85 -10.93
C LYS A 13 1.38 7.45 -10.75
N GLY A 14 0.40 7.29 -9.86
CA GLY A 14 -0.30 6.04 -9.66
C GLY A 14 0.38 5.07 -8.72
N PHE A 15 1.21 5.55 -7.77
CA PHE A 15 1.84 4.66 -6.81
C PHE A 15 2.28 5.41 -5.56
N GLY A 16 2.63 4.65 -4.54
CA GLY A 16 3.16 5.17 -3.29
C GLY A 16 3.83 4.07 -2.48
N PHE A 17 4.15 4.38 -1.22
CA PHE A 17 4.82 3.44 -0.32
C PHE A 17 4.18 3.44 1.04
N ILE A 18 4.12 2.26 1.64
CA ILE A 18 3.62 2.05 2.99
C ILE A 18 4.80 1.59 3.85
N GLN A 19 4.98 2.21 5.00
CA GLN A 19 5.97 1.76 5.98
C GLN A 19 5.29 0.79 6.94
N PRO A 20 5.72 -0.50 6.96
CA PRO A 20 5.14 -1.46 7.89
C PRO A 20 5.35 -1.04 9.35
N ASP A 21 4.34 -1.21 10.18
CA ASP A 21 4.43 -0.88 11.60
C ASP A 21 5.43 -1.75 12.34
N ASN A 22 5.75 -2.93 11.80
CA ASN A 22 6.73 -3.82 12.39
C ASN A 22 8.19 -3.44 12.06
N GLY A 23 8.40 -2.34 11.33
CA GLY A 23 9.74 -1.86 11.03
C GLY A 23 10.43 -2.49 9.82
N GLY A 24 9.69 -3.26 9.03
CA GLY A 24 10.26 -3.88 7.82
C GLY A 24 10.48 -2.87 6.69
N PRO A 25 10.96 -3.34 5.52
CA PRO A 25 11.17 -2.47 4.37
C PRO A 25 9.85 -1.91 3.84
N ASP A 26 9.93 -0.75 3.19
CA ASP A 26 8.75 -0.11 2.62
C ASP A 26 8.06 -1.02 1.60
N VAL A 27 6.74 -0.97 1.59
CA VAL A 27 5.91 -1.78 0.70
C VAL A 27 5.37 -0.89 -0.40
N PHE A 28 5.62 -1.28 -1.65
CA PHE A 28 5.08 -0.57 -2.81
C PHE A 28 3.57 -0.78 -2.90
N VAL A 29 2.84 0.28 -3.23
CA VAL A 29 1.40 0.20 -3.48
C VAL A 29 1.07 0.90 -4.79
N HIS A 30 0.33 0.21 -5.66
CA HIS A 30 -0.11 0.76 -6.93
C HIS A 30 -1.56 1.27 -6.81
N ILE A 31 -1.91 2.28 -7.61
CA ILE A 31 -3.24 2.87 -7.54
C ILE A 31 -4.36 1.84 -7.82
N SER A 32 -4.07 0.81 -8.60
CA SER A 32 -5.06 -0.24 -8.86
C SER A 32 -5.48 -0.95 -7.58
N ALA A 33 -4.56 -1.15 -6.63
CA ALA A 33 -4.89 -1.75 -5.33
C ALA A 33 -5.74 -0.81 -4.50
N VAL A 34 -5.47 0.50 -4.57
CA VAL A 34 -6.27 1.51 -3.87
C VAL A 34 -7.70 1.52 -4.42
N GLU A 35 -7.85 1.49 -5.72
CA GLU A 35 -9.16 1.48 -6.36
C GLU A 35 -9.94 0.21 -6.06
N ARG A 36 -9.27 -0.95 -6.05
CA ARG A 36 -9.91 -2.23 -5.69
C ARG A 36 -10.43 -2.21 -4.27
N ALA A 37 -9.79 -1.45 -3.39
CA ALA A 37 -10.22 -1.32 -2.00
C ALA A 37 -11.38 -0.33 -1.84
N GLY A 38 -11.81 0.31 -2.92
CA GLY A 38 -12.88 1.31 -2.87
C GLY A 38 -12.40 2.68 -2.40
N LEU A 39 -11.10 2.92 -2.44
CA LEU A 39 -10.50 4.19 -2.04
C LEU A 39 -10.12 4.99 -3.29
N SER A 40 -10.09 6.31 -3.18
CA SER A 40 -9.68 7.17 -4.30
C SER A 40 -8.19 7.48 -4.24
N ALA A 41 -7.63 7.60 -3.05
CA ALA A 41 -6.22 7.92 -2.84
C ALA A 41 -5.86 7.61 -1.39
N LEU A 42 -4.57 7.68 -1.08
CA LEU A 42 -4.07 7.53 0.28
C LEU A 42 -3.43 8.83 0.73
N ALA A 43 -3.61 9.18 2.00
CA ALA A 43 -3.02 10.39 2.57
C ALA A 43 -1.71 10.04 3.26
N ASP A 44 -0.76 10.99 3.26
CA ASP A 44 0.50 10.81 3.99
C ASP A 44 0.20 10.62 5.48
N GLY A 45 0.83 9.62 6.08
CA GLY A 45 0.62 9.31 7.49
C GLY A 45 -0.65 8.50 7.80
N GLN A 46 -1.43 8.15 6.80
CA GLN A 46 -2.65 7.37 7.00
C GLN A 46 -2.30 5.94 7.40
N LYS A 47 -3.01 5.41 8.40
CA LYS A 47 -2.89 3.99 8.76
C LYS A 47 -3.71 3.15 7.80
N ILE A 48 -3.13 2.05 7.36
CA ILE A 48 -3.77 1.17 6.39
C ILE A 48 -3.44 -0.29 6.70
N ASN A 49 -4.42 -1.15 6.58
CA ASN A 49 -4.19 -2.60 6.59
C ASN A 49 -3.92 -3.04 5.15
N TYR A 50 -2.98 -3.95 4.99
CA TYR A 50 -2.63 -4.40 3.65
C TYR A 50 -2.21 -5.86 3.67
N GLU A 51 -2.26 -6.49 2.49
CA GLU A 51 -1.70 -7.82 2.29
C GLU A 51 -0.64 -7.74 1.21
N ILE A 52 0.46 -8.46 1.41
CA ILE A 52 1.56 -8.52 0.46
C ILE A 52 1.19 -9.50 -0.64
N GLU A 53 1.32 -9.03 -1.88
CA GLU A 53 1.26 -9.90 -3.07
C GLU A 53 2.59 -9.83 -3.79
N GLN A 54 3.06 -10.97 -4.26
CA GLN A 54 4.31 -11.03 -5.00
C GLN A 54 4.03 -11.08 -6.49
N ASP A 55 4.67 -10.20 -7.25
CA ASP A 55 4.59 -10.22 -8.70
C ASP A 55 5.48 -11.32 -9.23
N ARG A 56 4.89 -12.28 -9.92
CA ARG A 56 5.64 -13.42 -10.47
C ARG A 56 6.60 -13.04 -11.57
N ARG A 57 6.33 -11.94 -12.29
CA ARG A 57 7.18 -11.50 -13.41
C ARG A 57 8.45 -10.83 -12.91
N THR A 58 8.35 -10.01 -11.88
CA THR A 58 9.49 -9.22 -11.40
C THR A 58 10.04 -9.73 -10.08
N GLY A 59 9.30 -10.59 -9.38
CA GLY A 59 9.65 -11.06 -8.05
C GLY A 59 9.51 -10.00 -6.97
N LYS A 60 8.94 -8.84 -7.29
CA LYS A 60 8.76 -7.76 -6.34
C LYS A 60 7.48 -7.93 -5.55
N SER A 61 7.53 -7.53 -4.29
CA SER A 61 6.36 -7.53 -3.41
C SER A 61 5.67 -6.18 -3.44
N SER A 62 4.34 -6.21 -3.36
CA SER A 62 3.53 -5.00 -3.32
C SER A 62 2.29 -5.24 -2.48
N ALA A 63 1.65 -4.15 -2.05
CA ALA A 63 0.38 -4.24 -1.34
C ALA A 63 -0.71 -4.53 -2.37
N GLY A 64 -1.34 -5.70 -2.28
CA GLY A 64 -2.37 -6.12 -3.23
C GLY A 64 -3.78 -5.88 -2.74
N SER A 65 -4.01 -5.97 -1.44
CA SER A 65 -5.31 -5.72 -0.82
C SER A 65 -5.14 -4.69 0.27
N LEU A 66 -6.02 -3.71 0.29
CA LEU A 66 -5.96 -2.62 1.26
C LEU A 66 -7.30 -2.48 1.97
N SER A 67 -7.26 -2.03 3.23
CA SER A 67 -8.45 -1.61 3.95
C SER A 67 -8.07 -0.54 4.95
N LYS A 68 -9.00 0.34 5.25
CA LYS A 68 -8.74 1.40 6.23
C LYS A 68 -8.53 0.79 7.61
N ALA A 69 -7.50 1.25 8.31
CA ALA A 69 -7.20 0.86 9.67
C ALA A 69 -7.75 1.92 10.63
N GLY A 70 -8.59 1.51 11.48
CA GLY A 70 -9.21 2.40 12.48
C GLY A 70 -10.61 2.81 12.13
#